data_e5e99c6dd915c67cd71bfa96e54ac6cb
#
_entry.id   e5e99c6dd915c67cd71bfa96e54ac6cb
#
_cell.length_a   1.000
_cell.length_b   1.000
_cell.length_c   1.000
_cell.angle_alpha   90.00
_cell.angle_beta   90.00
_cell.angle_gamma   90.00
#
_symmetry.space_group_name_H-M   'P 1'
#
loop_
_entity.id
_entity.type
_entity.pdbx_description
1 polymer ?
#
loop_
_entity_poly.entity_id
_entity_poly.type
_entity_poly.pdbx_seq_one_letter_code
_entity_poly.pdbx_strand_id
1 'polypeptide(L)'
;MDERRPDLAIQFIPLTYLGIPIPYRGRTGTEREKVAKTYEEINNRIKTGEAVVMTAEEVVDLVREKGAERAAEEVDVVTTGTFGAMCSSGAFLNLGHADPPIRMTNIRLNGVEAYGGLAAVDTYIGATSLIDPPGTGYGGAHVIEDLIAGKKVHLVATGPGTDCYVRKSIETNISLDDINEAYLYNPRNCYQNYGIATNTSDRTLYTYMGKLLPRMKNATYSSAGTLSPLLNDPHLDTIGMGTRIFLAGGEGYVSWQGTQFKTTVEEVNGVPVGGSRTLAVIGDMKQMDPKFVRGLDITGYGISLAIGIGIPIPILNADIMRNCAISDEDIYAEMVDYSLPSGRKCMQRYNYAQLRTGKIEYEGKTIRTSSMSSLAGARKVANTLKDWIEHGEFLLNEPCLSLPKEGKLKGLKDGGQ
;
A
#
# COMPACT_ATOMS: atom_id res chain seq x y z
N MET A 1 -37.91 44.86 -24.39
CA MET A 1 -38.27 43.75 -23.48
C MET A 1 -37.01 43.19 -22.94
N ASP A 2 -36.75 43.58 -21.72
CA ASP A 2 -35.49 43.36 -20.97
C ASP A 2 -35.75 42.21 -19.99
N GLU A 3 -35.25 40.99 -20.31
CA GLU A 3 -35.31 39.86 -19.39
C GLU A 3 -34.00 39.73 -18.66
N ARG A 4 -33.96 40.32 -17.45
CA ARG A 4 -32.90 40.16 -16.46
C ARG A 4 -32.90 38.72 -15.91
N ARG A 5 -31.81 38.01 -16.07
CA ARG A 5 -31.55 36.78 -15.35
C ARG A 5 -31.28 37.10 -13.86
N PRO A 6 -31.80 36.30 -12.92
CA PRO A 6 -31.49 36.51 -11.50
C PRO A 6 -30.06 36.06 -11.15
N ASP A 7 -29.36 36.92 -10.43
CA ASP A 7 -28.07 36.64 -9.81
C ASP A 7 -28.20 35.49 -8.82
N LEU A 8 -27.54 34.37 -9.08
CA LEU A 8 -27.33 33.30 -8.12
C LEU A 8 -26.18 33.70 -7.18
N ALA A 9 -26.52 34.39 -6.11
CA ALA A 9 -25.62 34.59 -5.00
C ALA A 9 -25.42 33.27 -4.26
N ILE A 10 -24.24 32.69 -4.39
CA ILE A 10 -23.83 31.52 -3.57
C ILE A 10 -23.58 32.04 -2.17
N GLN A 11 -24.54 31.82 -1.26
CA GLN A 11 -24.34 32.05 0.17
C GLN A 11 -23.46 30.93 0.74
N PHE A 12 -22.23 31.28 1.12
CA PHE A 12 -21.41 30.42 1.97
C PHE A 12 -22.03 30.36 3.36
N ILE A 13 -22.58 29.21 3.74
CA ILE A 13 -22.96 28.91 5.11
C ILE A 13 -21.70 28.44 5.83
N PRO A 14 -21.22 29.11 6.90
CA PRO A 14 -20.12 28.60 7.69
C PRO A 14 -20.57 27.35 8.43
N LEU A 15 -19.93 26.21 8.12
CA LEU A 15 -20.06 24.98 8.92
C LEU A 15 -19.37 25.24 10.28
N THR A 16 -20.15 25.61 11.28
CA THR A 16 -19.72 25.55 12.67
C THR A 16 -19.65 24.07 13.07
N TYR A 17 -18.45 23.59 13.32
CA TYR A 17 -18.17 22.29 13.90
C TYR A 17 -18.82 22.24 15.31
N LEU A 18 -19.95 21.55 15.42
CA LEU A 18 -20.45 21.08 16.71
C LEU A 18 -19.62 19.85 17.08
N GLY A 19 -18.62 20.06 17.91
CA GLY A 19 -17.84 19.01 18.57
C GLY A 19 -18.77 18.20 19.51
N ILE A 20 -19.27 17.08 19.05
CA ILE A 20 -19.87 16.05 19.90
C ILE A 20 -18.77 15.01 20.17
N PRO A 21 -18.25 14.88 21.40
CA PRO A 21 -17.36 13.80 21.72
C PRO A 21 -18.15 12.50 21.70
N ILE A 22 -17.83 11.58 20.78
CA ILE A 22 -18.37 10.22 20.80
C ILE A 22 -17.68 9.48 21.95
N PRO A 23 -18.37 9.07 23.03
CA PRO A 23 -17.72 8.36 24.12
C PRO A 23 -17.26 6.99 23.65
N TYR A 24 -15.97 6.76 23.78
CA TYR A 24 -15.33 5.44 23.64
C TYR A 24 -15.94 4.50 24.70
N ARG A 25 -16.78 3.55 24.31
CA ARG A 25 -17.25 2.47 25.19
C ARG A 25 -16.20 1.36 25.21
N GLY A 26 -15.26 1.46 26.16
CA GLY A 26 -14.38 0.38 26.54
C GLY A 26 -15.16 -0.85 27.01
N ARG A 27 -14.77 -2.03 26.58
CA ARG A 27 -15.23 -3.31 27.15
C ARG A 27 -14.81 -3.39 28.61
N THR A 28 -15.76 -3.56 29.51
CA THR A 28 -15.53 -3.87 30.93
C THR A 28 -15.01 -5.31 31.05
N GLY A 29 -13.75 -5.46 31.35
CA GLY A 29 -13.11 -6.71 31.77
C GLY A 29 -12.16 -6.41 32.93
N THR A 30 -12.21 -7.19 33.97
CA THR A 30 -11.53 -7.13 35.27
C THR A 30 -10.15 -6.50 35.28
N GLU A 31 -10.00 -5.50 36.17
CA GLU A 31 -8.81 -4.72 36.46
C GLU A 31 -7.60 -5.60 36.82
N ARG A 32 -6.63 -5.67 35.90
CA ARG A 32 -5.20 -5.62 36.24
C ARG A 32 -4.72 -4.27 35.72
N GLU A 33 -3.97 -3.52 36.50
CA GLU A 33 -3.31 -2.29 36.04
C GLU A 33 -2.54 -2.61 34.78
N LYS A 34 -3.14 -2.28 33.61
CA LYS A 34 -2.49 -2.44 32.31
C LYS A 34 -1.55 -1.26 32.17
N VAL A 35 -0.26 -1.51 32.05
CA VAL A 35 0.71 -0.51 31.57
C VAL A 35 0.18 -0.02 30.21
N ALA A 36 -0.41 1.17 30.20
CA ALA A 36 -0.92 1.81 29.00
C ALA A 36 0.01 3.00 28.70
N LYS A 37 0.77 2.91 27.60
CA LYS A 37 1.57 4.03 27.09
C LYS A 37 0.70 4.89 26.17
N THR A 38 1.05 6.16 26.02
CA THR A 38 0.41 7.10 25.09
C THR A 38 1.34 7.43 23.93
N TYR A 39 0.77 7.93 22.83
CA TYR A 39 1.57 8.45 21.72
C TYR A 39 2.51 9.58 22.15
N GLU A 40 2.07 10.44 23.09
CA GLU A 40 2.88 11.53 23.61
C GLU A 40 4.10 11.02 24.40
N GLU A 41 3.91 10.05 25.29
CA GLU A 41 5.00 9.42 26.05
C GLU A 41 6.02 8.75 25.12
N ILE A 42 5.54 7.97 24.13
CA ILE A 42 6.43 7.32 23.15
C ILE A 42 7.19 8.37 22.35
N ASN A 43 6.51 9.42 21.82
CA ASN A 43 7.17 10.47 21.06
C ASN A 43 8.19 11.28 21.90
N ASN A 44 7.94 11.46 23.18
CA ASN A 44 8.93 12.10 24.08
C ASN A 44 10.17 11.21 24.23
N ARG A 45 10.02 9.90 24.37
CA ARG A 45 11.14 8.96 24.39
C ARG A 45 11.89 8.91 23.06
N ILE A 46 11.20 9.01 21.93
CA ILE A 46 11.84 9.12 20.61
C ILE A 46 12.70 10.39 20.54
N LYS A 47 12.16 11.55 20.94
CA LYS A 47 12.89 12.82 20.94
C LYS A 47 14.11 12.85 21.84
N THR A 48 14.08 12.13 22.96
CA THR A 48 15.21 12.02 23.89
C THR A 48 16.20 10.90 23.54
N GLY A 49 15.90 10.07 22.51
CA GLY A 49 16.73 8.91 22.15
C GLY A 49 16.62 7.75 23.12
N GLU A 50 15.56 7.70 23.92
CA GLU A 50 15.31 6.66 24.94
C GLU A 50 14.30 5.61 24.47
N ALA A 51 13.68 5.81 23.29
CA ALA A 51 12.69 4.88 22.77
C ALA A 51 13.31 3.54 22.39
N VAL A 52 12.70 2.46 22.82
CA VAL A 52 13.08 1.10 22.43
C VAL A 52 12.28 0.70 21.19
N VAL A 53 12.95 0.57 20.06
CA VAL A 53 12.36 0.24 18.77
C VAL A 53 12.82 -1.13 18.31
N MET A 54 11.89 -1.99 17.93
CA MET A 54 12.19 -3.33 17.40
C MET A 54 11.46 -3.55 16.08
N THR A 55 12.02 -4.36 15.21
CA THR A 55 11.28 -4.86 14.04
C THR A 55 10.29 -5.94 14.47
N ALA A 56 9.27 -6.18 13.66
CA ALA A 56 8.30 -7.25 13.91
C ALA A 56 8.94 -8.65 13.95
N GLU A 57 10.08 -8.86 13.28
CA GLU A 57 10.84 -10.11 13.39
C GLU A 57 11.56 -10.23 14.74
N GLU A 58 12.17 -9.15 15.25
CA GLU A 58 12.89 -9.14 16.53
C GLU A 58 11.94 -9.33 17.73
N VAL A 59 10.74 -8.76 17.66
CA VAL A 59 9.79 -8.80 18.78
C VAL A 59 9.19 -10.19 19.02
N VAL A 60 9.10 -11.02 17.98
CA VAL A 60 8.62 -12.41 18.11
C VAL A 60 9.45 -13.19 19.13
N ASP A 61 10.78 -13.10 19.07
CA ASP A 61 11.67 -13.80 19.99
C ASP A 61 11.59 -13.23 21.40
N LEU A 62 11.49 -11.90 21.53
CA LEU A 62 11.35 -11.23 22.84
C LEU A 62 10.06 -11.69 23.55
N VAL A 63 8.92 -11.75 22.81
CA VAL A 63 7.64 -12.18 23.40
C VAL A 63 7.65 -13.67 23.75
N ARG A 64 8.31 -14.50 22.96
CA ARG A 64 8.50 -15.93 23.28
C ARG A 64 9.30 -16.13 24.57
N GLU A 65 10.30 -15.28 24.82
CA GLU A 65 11.16 -15.36 26.00
C GLU A 65 10.48 -14.78 27.25
N LYS A 66 9.87 -13.59 27.15
CA LYS A 66 9.44 -12.82 28.33
C LYS A 66 7.93 -12.73 28.51
N GLY A 67 7.14 -13.10 27.51
CA GLY A 67 5.68 -12.86 27.47
C GLY A 67 5.34 -11.45 27.02
N ALA A 68 4.11 -11.27 26.50
CA ALA A 68 3.67 -10.03 25.88
C ALA A 68 3.57 -8.85 26.87
N GLU A 69 3.21 -9.11 28.13
CA GLU A 69 3.10 -8.10 29.18
C GLU A 69 4.45 -7.42 29.44
N ARG A 70 5.50 -8.21 29.69
CA ARG A 70 6.84 -7.66 29.94
C ARG A 70 7.46 -7.05 28.68
N ALA A 71 7.26 -7.66 27.53
CA ALA A 71 7.71 -7.08 26.27
C ALA A 71 7.04 -5.72 25.98
N ALA A 72 5.76 -5.55 26.33
CA ALA A 72 5.06 -4.27 26.19
C ALA A 72 5.58 -3.17 27.13
N GLU A 73 6.11 -3.54 28.31
CA GLU A 73 6.79 -2.58 29.19
C GLU A 73 8.13 -2.10 28.60
N GLU A 74 8.87 -3.00 27.95
CA GLU A 74 10.22 -2.74 27.46
C GLU A 74 10.25 -2.04 26.09
N VAL A 75 9.32 -2.38 25.17
CA VAL A 75 9.31 -1.90 23.78
C VAL A 75 8.30 -0.79 23.59
N ASP A 76 8.67 0.28 22.87
CA ASP A 76 7.81 1.43 22.60
C ASP A 76 7.19 1.37 21.20
N VAL A 77 7.97 0.90 20.20
CA VAL A 77 7.54 0.85 18.82
C VAL A 77 7.99 -0.44 18.15
N VAL A 78 7.07 -1.07 17.40
CA VAL A 78 7.41 -2.18 16.50
C VAL A 78 7.32 -1.68 15.06
N THR A 79 8.42 -1.82 14.31
CA THR A 79 8.44 -1.45 12.89
C THR A 79 8.11 -2.63 12.00
N THR A 80 7.29 -2.36 11.01
CA THR A 80 6.85 -3.32 9.99
C THR A 80 7.36 -2.91 8.62
N GLY A 81 7.24 -3.79 7.63
CA GLY A 81 7.65 -3.49 6.28
C GLY A 81 7.07 -4.43 5.26
N THR A 82 6.80 -3.91 4.07
CA THR A 82 6.45 -4.69 2.88
C THR A 82 7.14 -4.11 1.66
N PHE A 83 7.48 -4.96 0.69
CA PHE A 83 8.00 -4.56 -0.62
C PHE A 83 7.48 -5.52 -1.67
N GLY A 84 6.46 -5.11 -2.39
CA GLY A 84 5.81 -5.97 -3.37
C GLY A 84 5.10 -5.19 -4.48
N ALA A 85 4.76 -5.90 -5.54
CA ALA A 85 4.07 -5.36 -6.70
C ALA A 85 2.64 -4.93 -6.35
N MET A 86 2.29 -3.68 -6.68
CA MET A 86 0.98 -3.08 -6.49
C MET A 86 0.49 -2.41 -7.77
N CYS A 87 -0.27 -3.16 -8.57
CA CYS A 87 -0.79 -2.71 -9.86
C CYS A 87 -1.68 -1.46 -9.78
N SER A 88 -2.30 -1.19 -8.63
CA SER A 88 -3.20 -0.04 -8.43
C SER A 88 -2.47 1.28 -8.16
N SER A 89 -1.15 1.31 -8.11
CA SER A 89 -0.35 2.52 -7.89
C SER A 89 -0.46 3.48 -9.07
N GLY A 90 -0.26 4.77 -8.80
CA GLY A 90 -0.12 5.81 -9.81
C GLY A 90 0.41 7.10 -9.20
N ALA A 91 0.61 8.10 -10.03
CA ALA A 91 1.09 9.41 -9.60
C ALA A 91 0.23 10.55 -10.15
N PHE A 92 -0.10 11.50 -9.28
CA PHE A 92 -0.61 12.82 -9.66
C PHE A 92 0.56 13.76 -9.81
N LEU A 93 0.63 14.46 -10.95
CA LEU A 93 1.70 15.40 -11.25
C LEU A 93 1.09 16.75 -11.65
N ASN A 94 1.56 17.85 -11.06
CA ASN A 94 1.30 19.20 -11.54
C ASN A 94 2.52 19.67 -12.35
N LEU A 95 2.36 19.73 -13.67
CA LEU A 95 3.44 20.01 -14.61
C LEU A 95 3.81 21.51 -14.70
N GLY A 96 2.98 22.39 -14.10
CA GLY A 96 3.14 23.83 -14.21
C GLY A 96 2.66 24.41 -15.54
N HIS A 97 2.44 25.72 -15.57
CA HIS A 97 2.02 26.44 -16.77
C HIS A 97 3.21 26.82 -17.65
N ALA A 98 3.07 26.57 -18.96
CA ALA A 98 3.98 27.11 -19.96
C ALA A 98 3.60 28.58 -20.30
N ASP A 99 4.50 29.31 -20.91
CA ASP A 99 4.25 30.63 -21.51
C ASP A 99 4.49 30.56 -23.04
N PRO A 100 3.47 30.75 -23.89
CA PRO A 100 2.04 30.91 -23.56
C PRO A 100 1.44 29.62 -22.95
N PRO A 101 0.33 29.74 -22.18
CA PRO A 101 -0.25 28.61 -21.46
C PRO A 101 -0.95 27.60 -22.37
N ILE A 102 -0.91 26.33 -21.98
CA ILE A 102 -1.59 25.21 -22.63
C ILE A 102 -2.54 24.54 -21.63
N ARG A 103 -3.73 24.11 -22.11
CA ARG A 103 -4.56 23.12 -21.43
C ARG A 103 -4.27 21.75 -22.02
N MET A 104 -3.53 20.93 -21.29
CA MET A 104 -3.13 19.62 -21.75
C MET A 104 -4.30 18.63 -21.63
N THR A 105 -4.64 17.95 -22.72
CA THR A 105 -5.73 16.95 -22.75
C THR A 105 -5.24 15.59 -23.18
N ASN A 106 -4.23 15.52 -24.04
CA ASN A 106 -3.55 14.27 -24.39
C ASN A 106 -2.10 14.42 -23.93
N ILE A 107 -1.66 13.56 -23.04
CA ILE A 107 -0.35 13.65 -22.39
C ILE A 107 0.36 12.31 -22.53
N ARG A 108 1.63 12.35 -22.91
CA ARG A 108 2.53 11.18 -22.92
C ARG A 108 3.82 11.50 -22.17
N LEU A 109 4.22 10.57 -21.31
CA LEU A 109 5.46 10.61 -20.55
C LEU A 109 6.34 9.44 -21.00
N ASN A 110 7.48 9.69 -21.63
CA ASN A 110 8.30 8.67 -22.31
C ASN A 110 7.47 7.76 -23.24
N GLY A 111 6.47 8.33 -23.93
CA GLY A 111 5.59 7.58 -24.80
C GLY A 111 4.45 6.83 -24.08
N VAL A 112 4.42 6.81 -22.75
CA VAL A 112 3.35 6.21 -21.95
C VAL A 112 2.22 7.21 -21.78
N GLU A 113 0.97 6.79 -22.06
CA GLU A 113 -0.20 7.64 -21.94
C GLU A 113 -0.48 7.97 -20.46
N ALA A 114 -0.72 9.26 -20.19
CA ALA A 114 -1.14 9.80 -18.91
C ALA A 114 -2.47 10.54 -19.06
N TYR A 115 -3.31 10.52 -18.03
CA TYR A 115 -4.65 11.09 -18.05
C TYR A 115 -4.61 12.62 -17.85
N GLY A 116 -5.01 13.38 -18.87
CA GLY A 116 -5.06 14.85 -18.88
C GLY A 116 -6.45 15.45 -18.61
N GLY A 117 -7.40 14.71 -18.07
CA GLY A 117 -8.77 15.16 -17.80
C GLY A 117 -8.99 15.77 -16.41
N LEU A 118 -7.93 16.19 -15.72
CA LEU A 118 -7.99 16.82 -14.40
C LEU A 118 -8.11 18.35 -14.55
N ALA A 119 -7.06 19.11 -14.25
CA ALA A 119 -6.99 20.54 -14.51
C ALA A 119 -6.08 20.82 -15.73
N ALA A 120 -5.80 22.07 -16.02
CA ALA A 120 -5.11 22.47 -17.26
C ALA A 120 -3.71 21.86 -17.41
N VAL A 121 -2.99 21.69 -16.28
CA VAL A 121 -1.60 21.19 -16.23
C VAL A 121 -1.41 20.02 -15.27
N ASP A 122 -2.50 19.50 -14.71
CA ASP A 122 -2.48 18.32 -13.86
C ASP A 122 -2.66 17.06 -14.69
N THR A 123 -1.92 16.02 -14.34
CA THR A 123 -2.02 14.71 -14.97
C THR A 123 -1.98 13.59 -13.94
N TYR A 124 -2.53 12.44 -14.31
CA TYR A 124 -2.37 11.21 -13.56
C TYR A 124 -1.79 10.14 -14.47
N ILE A 125 -0.74 9.46 -13.99
CA ILE A 125 -0.18 8.29 -14.66
C ILE A 125 -0.38 7.05 -13.79
N GLY A 126 -1.07 6.04 -14.33
CA GLY A 126 -1.24 4.75 -13.66
C GLY A 126 0.00 3.86 -13.85
N ALA A 127 0.38 3.14 -12.81
CA ALA A 127 1.53 2.23 -12.88
C ALA A 127 1.41 1.17 -13.98
N THR A 128 0.18 0.75 -14.29
CA THR A 128 -0.10 -0.26 -15.34
C THR A 128 -0.30 0.33 -16.74
N SER A 129 -0.22 1.65 -16.91
CA SER A 129 -0.27 2.27 -18.24
C SER A 129 0.88 1.73 -19.10
N LEU A 130 0.57 1.39 -20.36
CA LEU A 130 1.53 0.82 -21.29
C LEU A 130 2.07 1.90 -22.24
N ILE A 131 3.29 1.71 -22.70
CA ILE A 131 3.84 2.48 -23.81
C ILE A 131 3.10 2.13 -25.11
N ASP A 132 3.00 3.07 -26.03
CA ASP A 132 2.42 2.86 -27.36
C ASP A 132 3.51 3.06 -28.44
N PRO A 133 3.78 2.05 -29.30
CA PRO A 133 3.17 0.70 -29.32
C PRO A 133 3.65 -0.20 -28.15
N PRO A 134 2.80 -1.14 -27.69
CA PRO A 134 3.15 -2.02 -26.58
C PRO A 134 4.25 -3.02 -26.96
N GLY A 135 4.98 -3.55 -25.96
CA GLY A 135 5.92 -4.67 -26.14
C GLY A 135 7.37 -4.41 -25.71
N THR A 136 7.67 -3.21 -25.19
CA THR A 136 9.05 -2.86 -24.75
C THR A 136 9.35 -3.23 -23.30
N GLY A 137 8.37 -3.76 -22.52
CA GLY A 137 8.53 -3.98 -21.09
C GLY A 137 8.57 -2.68 -20.27
N TYR A 138 8.22 -1.53 -20.86
CA TYR A 138 8.18 -0.21 -20.24
C TYR A 138 6.74 0.28 -20.09
N GLY A 139 6.46 1.07 -19.05
CA GLY A 139 5.13 1.63 -18.80
C GLY A 139 5.12 2.59 -17.63
N GLY A 140 3.93 2.93 -17.13
CA GLY A 140 3.73 3.97 -16.11
C GLY A 140 4.54 3.76 -14.83
N ALA A 141 4.71 2.53 -14.39
CA ALA A 141 5.55 2.20 -13.24
C ALA A 141 7.02 2.60 -13.45
N HIS A 142 7.53 2.40 -14.67
CA HIS A 142 8.89 2.80 -15.01
C HIS A 142 9.05 4.32 -15.12
N VAL A 143 8.02 5.02 -15.61
CA VAL A 143 8.01 6.50 -15.61
C VAL A 143 8.06 7.03 -14.17
N ILE A 144 7.28 6.44 -13.25
CA ILE A 144 7.29 6.81 -11.83
C ILE A 144 8.67 6.53 -11.21
N GLU A 145 9.26 5.36 -11.46
CA GLU A 145 10.61 5.01 -11.00
C GLU A 145 11.67 5.98 -11.56
N ASP A 146 11.61 6.29 -12.86
CA ASP A 146 12.55 7.20 -13.50
C ASP A 146 12.48 8.62 -12.92
N LEU A 147 11.27 9.14 -12.67
CA LEU A 147 11.08 10.45 -12.01
C LEU A 147 11.67 10.44 -10.59
N ILE A 148 11.37 9.43 -9.78
CA ILE A 148 11.91 9.32 -8.40
C ILE A 148 13.45 9.16 -8.44
N ALA A 149 13.99 8.50 -9.45
CA ALA A 149 15.44 8.37 -9.65
C ALA A 149 16.13 9.65 -10.17
N GLY A 150 15.40 10.76 -10.32
CA GLY A 150 15.92 12.04 -10.82
C GLY A 150 16.22 12.05 -12.31
N LYS A 151 15.72 11.05 -13.06
CA LYS A 151 15.92 11.00 -14.51
C LYS A 151 14.95 11.95 -15.22
N LYS A 152 15.38 12.44 -16.39
CA LYS A 152 14.51 13.22 -17.26
C LYS A 152 13.53 12.31 -18.01
N VAL A 153 12.27 12.72 -18.02
CA VAL A 153 11.15 12.08 -18.71
C VAL A 153 10.69 12.98 -19.83
N HIS A 154 10.57 12.44 -21.03
CA HIS A 154 10.10 13.16 -22.21
C HIS A 154 8.61 13.37 -22.15
N LEU A 155 8.18 14.63 -22.04
CA LEU A 155 6.78 15.08 -22.03
C LEU A 155 6.37 15.51 -23.44
N VAL A 156 5.32 14.91 -23.95
CA VAL A 156 4.59 15.37 -25.14
C VAL A 156 3.15 15.59 -24.74
N ALA A 157 2.63 16.80 -24.95
CA ALA A 157 1.22 17.08 -24.67
C ALA A 157 0.58 17.94 -25.74
N THR A 158 -0.72 17.69 -25.99
CA THR A 158 -1.55 18.50 -26.87
C THR A 158 -2.84 18.93 -26.18
N GLY A 159 -3.44 20.03 -26.69
CA GLY A 159 -4.69 20.56 -26.21
C GLY A 159 -5.48 21.24 -27.32
N PRO A 160 -6.78 21.55 -27.11
CA PRO A 160 -7.66 22.12 -28.14
C PRO A 160 -7.27 23.55 -28.57
N GLY A 161 -6.58 24.29 -27.70
CA GLY A 161 -6.40 25.72 -27.86
C GLY A 161 -7.69 26.48 -27.52
N THR A 162 -7.63 27.42 -26.60
CA THR A 162 -8.76 28.28 -26.19
C THR A 162 -8.23 29.70 -26.00
N ASP A 163 -9.11 30.68 -25.82
CA ASP A 163 -8.70 32.08 -25.63
C ASP A 163 -7.81 32.31 -24.41
N CYS A 164 -7.96 31.46 -23.37
CA CYS A 164 -7.12 31.51 -22.15
C CYS A 164 -5.96 30.49 -22.15
N TYR A 165 -5.97 29.49 -23.06
CA TYR A 165 -4.90 28.49 -23.21
C TYR A 165 -4.60 28.34 -24.71
N VAL A 166 -3.91 29.34 -25.26
CA VAL A 166 -3.74 29.50 -26.71
C VAL A 166 -2.81 28.50 -27.35
N ARG A 167 -1.90 27.93 -26.58
CA ARG A 167 -0.93 26.93 -27.04
C ARG A 167 -1.63 25.58 -27.25
N LYS A 168 -1.33 24.91 -28.38
CA LYS A 168 -1.95 23.62 -28.76
C LYS A 168 -1.06 22.40 -28.55
N SER A 169 0.24 22.62 -28.42
CA SER A 169 1.21 21.51 -28.19
C SER A 169 2.41 21.97 -27.38
N ILE A 170 2.99 21.05 -26.63
CA ILE A 170 4.26 21.22 -25.95
C ILE A 170 5.03 19.90 -26.01
N GLU A 171 6.33 20.00 -26.20
CA GLU A 171 7.27 18.89 -26.15
C GLU A 171 8.52 19.37 -25.39
N THR A 172 8.88 18.64 -24.31
CA THR A 172 10.01 19.00 -23.45
C THR A 172 10.44 17.79 -22.62
N ASN A 173 11.56 17.94 -21.87
CA ASN A 173 11.95 16.97 -20.87
C ASN A 173 11.70 17.54 -19.47
N ILE A 174 11.17 16.74 -18.57
CA ILE A 174 10.88 17.09 -17.18
C ILE A 174 11.55 16.11 -16.21
N SER A 175 11.90 16.61 -15.05
CA SER A 175 12.26 15.84 -13.85
C SER A 175 11.36 16.26 -12.69
N LEU A 176 11.48 15.66 -11.52
CA LEU A 176 10.73 16.10 -10.33
C LEU A 176 11.06 17.53 -9.91
N ASP A 177 12.27 18.02 -10.22
CA ASP A 177 12.69 19.40 -9.91
C ASP A 177 12.03 20.44 -10.84
N ASP A 178 11.64 20.02 -12.05
CA ASP A 178 11.06 20.90 -13.07
C ASP A 178 9.54 21.08 -12.91
N ILE A 179 8.87 20.32 -12.02
CA ILE A 179 7.42 20.33 -11.83
C ILE A 179 7.03 20.78 -10.41
N ASN A 180 5.80 21.27 -10.24
CA ASN A 180 5.37 21.85 -8.95
C ASN A 180 5.16 20.76 -7.91
N GLU A 181 4.23 19.83 -8.14
CA GLU A 181 3.87 18.75 -7.22
C GLU A 181 3.91 17.39 -7.91
N ALA A 182 4.25 16.36 -7.13
CA ALA A 182 4.24 14.97 -7.55
C ALA A 182 3.86 14.07 -6.37
N TYR A 183 2.65 13.51 -6.40
CA TYR A 183 2.16 12.64 -5.34
C TYR A 183 1.98 11.21 -5.84
N LEU A 184 2.72 10.28 -5.21
CA LEU A 184 2.42 8.86 -5.37
C LEU A 184 1.12 8.55 -4.63
N TYR A 185 0.16 7.98 -5.33
CA TYR A 185 -1.10 7.52 -4.74
C TYR A 185 -1.30 6.04 -5.03
N ASN A 186 -1.54 5.28 -3.99
CA ASN A 186 -1.89 3.87 -4.11
C ASN A 186 -3.20 3.59 -3.38
N PRO A 187 -4.31 3.42 -4.11
CA PRO A 187 -5.62 3.19 -3.51
C PRO A 187 -5.80 1.82 -2.90
N ARG A 188 -4.83 0.90 -3.04
CA ARG A 188 -4.94 -0.46 -2.50
C ARG A 188 -3.57 -1.07 -2.28
N ASN A 189 -3.07 -0.93 -1.06
CA ASN A 189 -1.80 -1.52 -0.64
C ASN A 189 -1.92 -2.19 0.73
N CYS A 190 -0.83 -2.78 1.20
CA CYS A 190 -0.73 -3.43 2.50
C CYS A 190 -1.86 -4.44 2.71
N TYR A 191 -2.06 -5.37 1.77
CA TYR A 191 -2.99 -6.47 2.01
C TYR A 191 -2.66 -7.15 3.34
N GLN A 192 -3.67 -7.34 4.19
CA GLN A 192 -3.49 -7.98 5.49
C GLN A 192 -2.92 -9.39 5.33
N ASN A 193 -3.49 -10.18 4.40
CA ASN A 193 -2.93 -11.44 3.95
C ASN A 193 -3.32 -11.64 2.48
N TYR A 194 -2.76 -12.66 1.84
CA TYR A 194 -3.09 -12.99 0.45
C TYR A 194 -3.05 -14.50 0.22
N GLY A 195 -3.64 -14.97 -0.89
CA GLY A 195 -3.66 -16.38 -1.23
C GLY A 195 -2.39 -16.84 -1.94
N ILE A 196 -2.29 -18.17 -2.09
CA ILE A 196 -1.26 -18.86 -2.87
C ILE A 196 -1.86 -19.25 -4.21
N ALA A 197 -1.20 -18.88 -5.31
CA ALA A 197 -1.65 -19.18 -6.66
C ALA A 197 -0.93 -20.39 -7.22
N THR A 198 -1.67 -21.36 -7.76
CA THR A 198 -1.13 -22.49 -8.54
C THR A 198 -1.95 -22.72 -9.80
N ASN A 199 -1.60 -23.73 -10.62
CA ASN A 199 -2.21 -23.99 -11.91
C ASN A 199 -2.30 -25.50 -12.18
N THR A 200 -3.50 -26.05 -12.18
CA THR A 200 -3.74 -27.48 -12.44
C THR A 200 -3.81 -27.82 -13.94
N SER A 201 -4.04 -26.82 -14.82
CA SER A 201 -4.18 -27.03 -16.27
C SER A 201 -2.87 -27.45 -16.96
N ASP A 202 -2.98 -27.88 -18.21
CA ASP A 202 -1.83 -28.28 -19.04
C ASP A 202 -1.11 -27.12 -19.73
N ARG A 203 -1.62 -25.89 -19.63
CA ARG A 203 -1.01 -24.70 -20.21
C ARG A 203 -0.36 -23.80 -19.16
N THR A 204 0.65 -23.04 -19.52
CA THR A 204 1.19 -21.97 -18.66
C THR A 204 0.20 -20.84 -18.53
N LEU A 205 0.04 -20.29 -17.32
CA LEU A 205 -0.74 -19.09 -17.06
C LEU A 205 0.18 -17.91 -16.75
N TYR A 206 -0.20 -16.74 -17.24
CA TYR A 206 0.47 -15.47 -16.95
C TYR A 206 -0.51 -14.61 -16.16
N THR A 207 -0.17 -14.29 -14.93
CA THR A 207 -1.09 -13.66 -13.97
C THR A 207 -0.38 -12.56 -13.18
N TYR A 208 -1.15 -11.72 -12.46
CA TYR A 208 -0.57 -10.77 -11.50
C TYR A 208 0.16 -11.46 -10.32
N MET A 209 -0.07 -12.78 -10.14
CA MET A 209 0.71 -13.63 -9.24
C MET A 209 1.92 -14.26 -9.94
N GLY A 210 2.31 -13.73 -11.12
CA GLY A 210 3.42 -14.21 -11.91
C GLY A 210 3.08 -15.38 -12.85
N LYS A 211 4.13 -16.02 -13.35
CA LYS A 211 4.03 -17.16 -14.27
C LYS A 211 3.74 -18.44 -13.50
N LEU A 212 2.59 -19.05 -13.77
CA LEU A 212 2.17 -20.32 -13.17
C LEU A 212 2.33 -21.44 -14.18
N LEU A 213 3.20 -22.39 -13.86
CA LEU A 213 3.54 -23.51 -14.73
C LEU A 213 2.44 -24.59 -14.70
N PRO A 214 2.27 -25.37 -15.80
CA PRO A 214 1.24 -26.39 -15.87
C PRO A 214 1.39 -27.47 -14.80
N ARG A 215 0.27 -28.12 -14.46
CA ARG A 215 0.22 -29.30 -13.58
C ARG A 215 0.86 -29.05 -12.22
N MET A 216 0.65 -27.86 -11.65
CA MET A 216 1.15 -27.46 -10.33
C MET A 216 2.67 -27.58 -10.17
N LYS A 217 3.47 -27.31 -11.21
CA LYS A 217 4.94 -27.33 -11.10
C LYS A 217 5.50 -26.23 -10.22
N ASN A 218 4.72 -25.16 -10.00
CA ASN A 218 5.04 -24.10 -9.04
C ASN A 218 3.78 -23.52 -8.39
N ALA A 219 3.98 -22.85 -7.29
CA ALA A 219 3.01 -21.98 -6.65
C ALA A 219 3.69 -20.66 -6.27
N THR A 220 2.96 -19.55 -6.32
CA THR A 220 3.44 -18.22 -5.94
C THR A 220 2.59 -17.65 -4.82
N TYR A 221 3.20 -16.86 -3.95
CA TYR A 221 2.53 -16.19 -2.84
C TYR A 221 3.04 -14.75 -2.70
N SER A 222 2.29 -13.88 -2.02
CA SER A 222 2.63 -12.48 -1.90
C SER A 222 2.22 -11.92 -0.53
N SER A 223 3.17 -11.88 0.38
CA SER A 223 3.06 -11.18 1.67
C SER A 223 4.45 -11.04 2.28
N ALA A 224 4.63 -10.06 3.14
CA ALA A 224 5.85 -9.92 3.94
C ALA A 224 5.88 -10.88 5.15
N GLY A 225 4.82 -11.65 5.39
CA GLY A 225 4.72 -12.57 6.52
C GLY A 225 4.75 -11.81 7.86
N THR A 226 5.61 -12.23 8.77
CA THR A 226 5.85 -11.58 10.09
C THR A 226 5.98 -10.07 10.01
N LEU A 227 6.60 -9.52 8.95
CA LEU A 227 6.78 -8.07 8.77
C LEU A 227 5.54 -7.35 8.20
N SER A 228 4.45 -8.06 7.84
CA SER A 228 3.27 -7.44 7.21
C SER A 228 2.58 -6.45 8.15
N PRO A 229 2.41 -5.16 7.77
CA PRO A 229 1.87 -4.14 8.66
C PRO A 229 0.51 -4.50 9.26
N LEU A 230 -0.45 -4.92 8.42
CA LEU A 230 -1.81 -5.22 8.89
C LEU A 230 -1.97 -6.59 9.55
N LEU A 231 -0.91 -7.41 9.62
CA LEU A 231 -0.88 -8.61 10.47
C LEU A 231 -0.38 -8.28 11.88
N ASN A 232 0.42 -7.23 12.01
CA ASN A 232 0.90 -6.71 13.29
C ASN A 232 -0.11 -5.78 13.99
N ASP A 233 -1.09 -5.24 13.25
CA ASP A 233 -2.27 -4.55 13.79
C ASP A 233 -3.55 -5.08 13.11
N PRO A 234 -3.95 -6.33 13.40
CA PRO A 234 -5.01 -7.02 12.67
C PRO A 234 -6.39 -6.40 12.88
N HIS A 235 -6.58 -5.62 13.94
CA HIS A 235 -7.84 -4.97 14.27
C HIS A 235 -7.86 -3.48 13.92
N LEU A 236 -6.76 -2.93 13.36
CA LEU A 236 -6.59 -1.51 13.06
C LEU A 236 -6.81 -0.65 14.31
N ASP A 237 -6.15 -1.01 15.41
CA ASP A 237 -6.25 -0.30 16.68
C ASP A 237 -5.31 0.92 16.73
N THR A 238 -4.23 0.88 15.94
CA THR A 238 -3.24 1.97 15.81
C THR A 238 -3.16 2.55 14.41
N ILE A 239 -3.66 1.83 13.39
CA ILE A 239 -3.64 2.26 12.00
C ILE A 239 -5.01 2.82 11.61
N GLY A 240 -5.04 4.07 11.17
CA GLY A 240 -6.24 4.76 10.72
C GLY A 240 -5.93 5.85 9.70
N MET A 241 -6.92 6.66 9.34
CA MET A 241 -6.72 7.81 8.46
C MET A 241 -5.75 8.80 9.09
N GLY A 242 -4.80 9.28 8.32
CA GLY A 242 -3.75 10.20 8.76
C GLY A 242 -2.59 9.50 9.47
N THR A 243 -2.60 8.18 9.67
CA THR A 243 -1.42 7.47 10.20
C THR A 243 -0.22 7.74 9.29
N ARG A 244 0.85 8.30 9.88
CA ARG A 244 2.13 8.58 9.22
C ARG A 244 2.88 7.27 9.00
N ILE A 245 3.41 7.09 7.80
CA ILE A 245 4.06 5.86 7.38
C ILE A 245 5.38 6.15 6.64
N PHE A 246 6.28 5.20 6.62
CA PHE A 246 7.35 5.15 5.63
C PHE A 246 6.75 4.75 4.28
N LEU A 247 6.95 5.57 3.25
CA LEU A 247 6.48 5.32 1.90
C LEU A 247 7.61 5.56 0.89
N ALA A 248 8.12 4.48 0.32
CA ALA A 248 9.13 4.52 -0.73
C ALA A 248 10.41 5.33 -0.38
N GLY A 249 10.83 5.40 0.88
CA GLY A 249 12.00 6.17 1.32
C GLY A 249 11.71 7.60 1.75
N GLY A 250 10.46 8.04 1.68
CA GLY A 250 9.95 9.30 2.21
C GLY A 250 8.84 9.07 3.23
N GLU A 251 8.26 10.17 3.71
CA GLU A 251 7.07 10.14 4.53
C GLU A 251 5.82 10.02 3.67
N GLY A 252 4.86 9.28 4.17
CA GLY A 252 3.53 9.18 3.58
C GLY A 252 2.47 9.02 4.64
N TYR A 253 1.23 8.92 4.19
CA TYR A 253 0.07 8.85 5.07
C TYR A 253 -0.95 7.84 4.57
N VAL A 254 -1.61 7.17 5.51
CA VAL A 254 -2.84 6.44 5.23
C VAL A 254 -3.93 7.46 4.92
N SER A 255 -4.40 7.51 3.67
CA SER A 255 -5.41 8.48 3.23
C SER A 255 -6.84 7.97 3.47
N TRP A 256 -7.06 6.66 3.39
CA TRP A 256 -8.37 6.00 3.58
C TRP A 256 -8.22 4.48 3.72
N GLN A 257 -9.35 3.78 3.94
CA GLN A 257 -9.40 2.34 3.68
C GLN A 257 -9.04 2.09 2.20
N GLY A 258 -8.33 1.01 1.92
CA GLY A 258 -8.03 0.66 0.54
C GLY A 258 -9.26 0.15 -0.22
N THR A 259 -9.22 0.22 -1.55
CA THR A 259 -10.20 -0.47 -2.39
C THR A 259 -10.10 -1.98 -2.20
N GLN A 260 -11.18 -2.73 -2.40
CA GLN A 260 -11.28 -4.16 -2.08
C GLN A 260 -11.15 -4.47 -0.58
N PHE A 261 -11.45 -3.50 0.27
CA PHE A 261 -11.46 -3.66 1.72
C PHE A 261 -12.63 -4.55 2.15
N LYS A 262 -12.32 -5.62 2.86
CA LYS A 262 -13.31 -6.50 3.48
C LYS A 262 -12.81 -6.99 4.84
N THR A 263 -13.73 -7.22 5.74
CA THR A 263 -13.43 -7.69 7.10
C THR A 263 -13.93 -9.12 7.36
N THR A 264 -14.85 -9.60 6.51
CA THR A 264 -15.37 -10.96 6.61
C THR A 264 -14.48 -11.90 5.83
N VAL A 265 -13.56 -12.54 6.51
CA VAL A 265 -12.66 -13.58 5.99
C VAL A 265 -12.60 -14.73 6.99
N GLU A 266 -12.24 -15.91 6.53
CA GLU A 266 -11.93 -17.02 7.40
C GLU A 266 -10.61 -16.77 8.13
N GLU A 267 -10.49 -17.23 9.37
CA GLU A 267 -9.31 -17.07 10.21
C GLU A 267 -8.81 -18.41 10.71
N VAL A 268 -7.50 -18.53 10.87
CA VAL A 268 -6.83 -19.61 11.58
C VAL A 268 -6.07 -19.00 12.74
N ASN A 269 -6.38 -19.42 13.96
CA ASN A 269 -5.81 -18.87 15.20
C ASN A 269 -5.97 -17.33 15.32
N GLY A 270 -7.09 -16.78 14.83
CA GLY A 270 -7.34 -15.34 14.83
C GLY A 270 -6.62 -14.55 13.71
N VAL A 271 -5.95 -15.26 12.79
CA VAL A 271 -5.23 -14.66 11.67
C VAL A 271 -6.01 -14.88 10.37
N PRO A 272 -6.30 -13.83 9.58
CA PRO A 272 -6.96 -13.98 8.30
C PRO A 272 -6.15 -14.85 7.32
N VAL A 273 -6.79 -15.80 6.65
CA VAL A 273 -6.13 -16.72 5.70
C VAL A 273 -6.23 -16.29 4.24
N GLY A 274 -6.95 -15.23 3.93
CA GLY A 274 -7.14 -14.68 2.59
C GLY A 274 -7.08 -13.18 2.55
N GLY A 275 -7.11 -12.59 1.34
CA GLY A 275 -7.09 -11.13 1.15
C GLY A 275 -8.23 -10.46 1.90
N SER A 276 -7.90 -9.53 2.78
CA SER A 276 -8.86 -8.85 3.65
C SER A 276 -8.65 -7.33 3.62
N ARG A 277 -8.33 -6.72 4.75
CA ARG A 277 -8.13 -5.27 4.85
C ARG A 277 -7.00 -4.80 3.95
N THR A 278 -7.13 -3.59 3.44
CA THR A 278 -6.15 -2.91 2.59
C THR A 278 -6.13 -1.43 2.95
N LEU A 279 -5.05 -0.73 2.61
CA LEU A 279 -4.90 0.71 2.84
C LEU A 279 -4.81 1.47 1.52
N ALA A 280 -5.41 2.66 1.47
CA ALA A 280 -5.07 3.69 0.51
C ALA A 280 -3.99 4.59 1.12
N VAL A 281 -2.89 4.80 0.39
CA VAL A 281 -1.74 5.56 0.88
C VAL A 281 -1.32 6.63 -0.13
N ILE A 282 -0.78 7.73 0.38
CA ILE A 282 -0.30 8.87 -0.42
C ILE A 282 1.00 9.42 0.17
N GLY A 283 1.90 9.92 -0.69
CA GLY A 283 3.12 10.62 -0.27
C GLY A 283 3.76 11.42 -1.38
N ASP A 284 4.63 12.35 -1.02
CA ASP A 284 5.35 13.23 -1.94
C ASP A 284 6.52 12.47 -2.60
N MET A 285 6.46 12.35 -3.94
CA MET A 285 7.50 11.66 -4.70
C MET A 285 8.87 12.35 -4.63
N LYS A 286 8.91 13.64 -4.34
CA LYS A 286 10.16 14.41 -4.20
C LYS A 286 10.97 14.03 -2.97
N GLN A 287 10.34 13.36 -2.01
CA GLN A 287 10.98 12.84 -0.79
C GLN A 287 11.35 11.34 -0.90
N MET A 288 10.99 10.68 -1.99
CA MET A 288 11.19 9.24 -2.14
C MET A 288 12.61 8.87 -2.59
N ASP A 289 13.06 7.67 -2.20
CA ASP A 289 14.35 7.09 -2.61
C ASP A 289 14.10 5.94 -3.61
N PRO A 290 14.73 5.96 -4.79
CA PRO A 290 14.55 4.93 -5.81
C PRO A 290 14.94 3.51 -5.34
N LYS A 291 15.67 3.37 -4.21
CA LYS A 291 15.95 2.07 -3.59
C LYS A 291 14.69 1.34 -3.11
N PHE A 292 13.59 2.07 -2.88
CA PHE A 292 12.32 1.55 -2.36
C PHE A 292 11.20 1.58 -3.39
N VAL A 293 11.54 1.82 -4.66
CA VAL A 293 10.60 1.81 -5.80
C VAL A 293 11.19 1.00 -6.94
N ARG A 294 10.35 0.18 -7.60
CA ARG A 294 10.77 -0.58 -8.77
C ARG A 294 9.63 -0.77 -9.77
N GLY A 295 9.80 -0.30 -11.00
CA GLY A 295 8.98 -0.69 -12.14
C GLY A 295 9.23 -2.16 -12.48
N LEU A 296 8.18 -2.91 -12.68
CA LEU A 296 8.23 -4.34 -12.97
C LEU A 296 7.49 -4.64 -14.27
N ASP A 297 8.09 -5.47 -15.12
CA ASP A 297 7.39 -6.17 -16.20
C ASP A 297 7.10 -7.61 -15.73
N ILE A 298 5.85 -7.88 -15.37
CA ILE A 298 5.40 -9.23 -14.99
C ILE A 298 5.12 -9.99 -16.28
N THR A 299 6.02 -10.89 -16.63
CA THR A 299 6.05 -11.64 -17.90
C THR A 299 4.68 -12.11 -18.35
N GLY A 300 4.24 -11.61 -19.51
CA GLY A 300 2.96 -11.99 -20.15
C GLY A 300 1.71 -11.49 -19.43
N TYR A 301 1.85 -10.69 -18.34
CA TYR A 301 0.74 -10.06 -17.63
C TYR A 301 0.72 -8.54 -17.85
N GLY A 302 1.84 -7.86 -17.62
CA GLY A 302 1.96 -6.42 -17.82
C GLY A 302 2.79 -5.73 -16.74
N ILE A 303 2.71 -4.41 -16.76
CA ILE A 303 3.52 -3.54 -15.90
C ILE A 303 2.88 -3.40 -14.50
N SER A 304 3.72 -3.32 -13.48
CA SER A 304 3.34 -3.08 -12.10
C SER A 304 4.42 -2.27 -11.38
N LEU A 305 4.09 -1.66 -10.24
CA LEU A 305 5.03 -0.92 -9.41
C LEU A 305 5.22 -1.64 -8.07
N ALA A 306 6.45 -2.01 -7.74
CA ALA A 306 6.80 -2.45 -6.40
C ALA A 306 7.20 -1.24 -5.55
N ILE A 307 6.66 -1.17 -4.33
CA ILE A 307 6.84 -0.05 -3.41
C ILE A 307 7.16 -0.59 -2.01
N GLY A 308 8.13 0.06 -1.35
CA GLY A 308 8.43 -0.15 0.05
C GLY A 308 7.48 0.66 0.94
N ILE A 309 6.74 -0.01 1.83
CA ILE A 309 5.89 0.62 2.83
C ILE A 309 6.21 0.04 4.20
N GLY A 310 6.43 0.91 5.18
CA GLY A 310 6.61 0.58 6.58
C GLY A 310 5.63 1.35 7.46
N ILE A 311 5.03 0.66 8.42
CA ILE A 311 4.12 1.27 9.38
C ILE A 311 4.65 1.01 10.78
N PRO A 312 4.93 2.05 11.57
CA PRO A 312 5.31 1.86 12.96
C PRO A 312 4.06 1.54 13.79
N ILE A 313 4.13 0.51 14.61
CA ILE A 313 3.08 0.14 15.54
C ILE A 313 3.48 0.59 16.95
N PRO A 314 2.81 1.62 17.51
CA PRO A 314 3.06 2.03 18.89
C PRO A 314 2.58 0.95 19.86
N ILE A 315 3.41 0.55 20.79
CA ILE A 315 3.07 -0.46 21.79
C ILE A 315 2.39 0.22 22.98
N LEU A 316 1.09 0.49 22.80
CA LEU A 316 0.29 1.16 23.82
C LEU A 316 -0.11 0.24 24.97
N ASN A 317 -0.13 -1.08 24.74
CA ASN A 317 -0.49 -2.09 25.75
C ASN A 317 -0.06 -3.51 25.32
N ALA A 318 -0.27 -4.47 26.21
CA ALA A 318 0.08 -5.87 25.97
C ALA A 318 -0.76 -6.55 24.88
N ASP A 319 -1.98 -6.07 24.59
CA ASP A 319 -2.81 -6.65 23.53
C ASP A 319 -2.22 -6.33 22.15
N ILE A 320 -1.73 -5.09 21.94
CA ILE A 320 -1.01 -4.69 20.72
C ILE A 320 0.30 -5.47 20.60
N MET A 321 1.05 -5.61 21.70
CA MET A 321 2.30 -6.40 21.70
C MET A 321 2.04 -7.86 21.30
N ARG A 322 0.95 -8.46 21.77
CA ARG A 322 0.56 -9.83 21.40
C ARG A 322 0.29 -9.96 19.89
N ASN A 323 -0.36 -8.95 19.31
CA ASN A 323 -0.59 -8.91 17.86
C ASN A 323 0.72 -8.80 17.08
N CYS A 324 1.70 -8.03 17.57
CA CYS A 324 3.02 -7.88 16.95
C CYS A 324 3.92 -9.14 17.09
N ALA A 325 3.54 -10.08 17.93
CA ALA A 325 4.31 -11.33 18.13
C ALA A 325 3.93 -12.46 17.16
N ILE A 326 3.18 -12.14 16.08
CA ILE A 326 2.82 -13.12 15.06
C ILE A 326 4.05 -13.51 14.24
N SER A 327 4.21 -14.83 14.00
CA SER A 327 5.33 -15.36 13.22
C SER A 327 4.86 -15.99 11.89
N ASP A 328 5.79 -16.26 10.99
CA ASP A 328 5.53 -16.98 9.74
C ASP A 328 4.88 -18.37 9.96
N GLU A 329 5.06 -18.97 11.14
CA GLU A 329 4.45 -20.26 11.54
C GLU A 329 2.94 -20.10 11.81
N ASP A 330 2.50 -18.92 12.23
CA ASP A 330 1.12 -18.63 12.61
C ASP A 330 0.29 -18.10 11.44
N ILE A 331 0.93 -17.60 10.37
CA ILE A 331 0.30 -16.95 9.22
C ILE A 331 0.04 -18.00 8.13
N TYR A 332 -1.21 -18.38 7.94
CA TYR A 332 -1.64 -19.31 6.89
C TYR A 332 -2.19 -18.58 5.68
N ALA A 333 -1.99 -19.17 4.50
CA ALA A 333 -2.59 -18.72 3.25
C ALA A 333 -3.24 -19.90 2.50
N GLU A 334 -4.31 -19.62 1.75
CA GLU A 334 -5.05 -20.62 0.98
C GLU A 334 -4.43 -20.77 -0.40
N MET A 335 -4.10 -22.02 -0.77
CA MET A 335 -3.71 -22.36 -2.13
C MET A 335 -4.96 -22.54 -3.00
N VAL A 336 -5.01 -21.81 -4.11
CA VAL A 336 -6.13 -21.83 -5.06
C VAL A 336 -5.64 -22.02 -6.50
N ASP A 337 -6.48 -22.69 -7.30
CA ASP A 337 -6.19 -22.94 -8.71
C ASP A 337 -6.60 -21.75 -9.58
N TYR A 338 -5.62 -21.09 -10.19
CA TYR A 338 -5.83 -19.96 -11.09
C TYR A 338 -6.25 -20.36 -12.51
N SER A 339 -6.24 -21.66 -12.85
CA SER A 339 -6.78 -22.14 -14.13
C SER A 339 -8.30 -22.07 -14.17
N LEU A 340 -8.96 -22.03 -13.01
CA LEU A 340 -10.41 -21.88 -12.91
C LEU A 340 -10.79 -20.41 -13.08
N PRO A 341 -11.68 -20.07 -14.04
CA PRO A 341 -12.10 -18.69 -14.28
C PRO A 341 -12.92 -18.10 -13.12
N SER A 342 -13.66 -18.96 -12.41
CA SER A 342 -14.50 -18.60 -11.27
C SER A 342 -14.60 -19.76 -10.29
N GLY A 343 -15.19 -19.50 -9.10
CA GLY A 343 -15.46 -20.55 -8.10
C GLY A 343 -14.20 -21.21 -7.52
N ARG A 344 -13.10 -20.46 -7.46
CA ARG A 344 -11.84 -20.93 -6.89
C ARG A 344 -12.04 -21.28 -5.42
N LYS A 345 -11.86 -22.56 -5.09
CA LYS A 345 -11.93 -23.05 -3.71
C LYS A 345 -10.52 -23.25 -3.17
N CYS A 346 -10.39 -23.15 -1.85
CA CYS A 346 -9.18 -23.55 -1.15
C CYS A 346 -8.89 -25.02 -1.41
N MET A 347 -7.69 -25.31 -1.94
CA MET A 347 -7.19 -26.68 -2.13
C MET A 347 -6.54 -27.17 -0.84
N GLN A 348 -5.65 -26.36 -0.26
CA GLN A 348 -4.96 -26.62 1.00
C GLN A 348 -4.42 -25.29 1.57
N ARG A 349 -4.18 -25.25 2.89
CA ARG A 349 -3.54 -24.13 3.57
C ARG A 349 -2.11 -24.47 3.91
N TYR A 350 -1.23 -23.47 3.76
CA TYR A 350 0.18 -23.55 4.14
C TYR A 350 0.54 -22.29 4.90
N ASN A 351 1.37 -22.42 5.94
CA ASN A 351 1.91 -21.27 6.61
C ASN A 351 3.13 -20.70 5.87
N TYR A 352 3.51 -19.45 6.22
CA TYR A 352 4.61 -18.79 5.54
C TYR A 352 5.97 -19.42 5.83
N ALA A 353 6.17 -20.06 6.98
CA ALA A 353 7.37 -20.84 7.25
C ALA A 353 7.53 -22.00 6.25
N GLN A 354 6.44 -22.73 5.97
CA GLN A 354 6.43 -23.77 4.94
C GLN A 354 6.69 -23.21 3.55
N LEU A 355 6.02 -22.11 3.16
CA LEU A 355 6.18 -21.49 1.84
C LEU A 355 7.61 -21.00 1.59
N ARG A 356 8.28 -20.48 2.63
CA ARG A 356 9.66 -19.98 2.54
C ARG A 356 10.71 -21.07 2.42
N THR A 357 10.39 -22.36 2.64
CA THR A 357 11.32 -23.47 2.36
C THR A 357 11.60 -23.63 0.86
N GLY A 358 10.84 -22.94 -0.02
CA GLY A 358 10.96 -23.04 -1.47
C GLY A 358 10.18 -24.21 -2.08
N LYS A 359 9.50 -25.03 -1.27
CA LYS A 359 8.67 -26.16 -1.72
C LYS A 359 7.58 -26.51 -0.71
N ILE A 360 6.48 -27.07 -1.21
CA ILE A 360 5.38 -27.62 -0.41
C ILE A 360 4.96 -28.97 -1.02
N GLU A 361 4.28 -29.79 -0.22
CA GLU A 361 3.74 -31.09 -0.67
C GLU A 361 2.22 -31.01 -0.79
N TYR A 362 1.67 -31.47 -1.92
CA TYR A 362 0.25 -31.58 -2.17
C TYR A 362 -0.08 -32.89 -2.92
N GLU A 363 -0.90 -33.73 -2.35
CA GLU A 363 -1.32 -35.06 -2.95
C GLU A 363 -0.13 -35.88 -3.51
N GLY A 364 0.96 -35.93 -2.74
CA GLY A 364 2.17 -36.69 -3.12
C GLY A 364 3.05 -35.99 -4.18
N LYS A 365 2.76 -34.72 -4.53
CA LYS A 365 3.57 -33.93 -5.45
C LYS A 365 4.32 -32.84 -4.69
N THR A 366 5.60 -32.70 -4.98
CA THR A 366 6.41 -31.56 -4.55
C THR A 366 6.17 -30.37 -5.49
N ILE A 367 5.68 -29.26 -4.96
CA ILE A 367 5.41 -28.01 -5.68
C ILE A 367 6.45 -26.96 -5.24
N ARG A 368 7.19 -26.39 -6.18
CA ARG A 368 8.12 -25.29 -5.87
C ARG A 368 7.36 -24.03 -5.53
N THR A 369 7.77 -23.33 -4.47
CA THR A 369 7.18 -22.06 -4.06
C THR A 369 8.11 -20.89 -4.34
N SER A 370 7.54 -19.72 -4.65
CA SER A 370 8.28 -18.46 -4.78
C SER A 370 7.41 -17.27 -4.36
N SER A 371 8.04 -16.26 -3.74
CA SER A 371 7.35 -15.04 -3.36
C SER A 371 7.31 -14.05 -4.52
N MET A 372 6.18 -13.34 -4.65
CA MET A 372 6.00 -12.17 -5.52
C MET A 372 6.35 -10.85 -4.79
N SER A 373 6.60 -10.91 -3.48
CA SER A 373 7.09 -9.83 -2.65
C SER A 373 8.53 -10.10 -2.18
N SER A 374 9.31 -9.04 -1.94
CA SER A 374 10.69 -9.16 -1.51
C SER A 374 10.80 -9.10 0.01
N LEU A 375 11.14 -10.22 0.67
CA LEU A 375 11.40 -10.21 2.11
C LEU A 375 12.63 -9.35 2.45
N ALA A 376 13.69 -9.41 1.64
CA ALA A 376 14.87 -8.56 1.83
C ALA A 376 14.52 -7.07 1.72
N GLY A 377 13.63 -6.71 0.77
CA GLY A 377 13.09 -5.36 0.65
C GLY A 377 12.23 -4.96 1.86
N ALA A 378 11.37 -5.85 2.34
CA ALA A 378 10.55 -5.62 3.53
C ALA A 378 11.41 -5.40 4.79
N ARG A 379 12.44 -6.21 5.00
CA ARG A 379 13.42 -6.03 6.08
C ARG A 379 14.15 -4.69 5.99
N LYS A 380 14.57 -4.31 4.76
CA LYS A 380 15.22 -3.02 4.55
C LYS A 380 14.29 -1.85 4.91
N VAL A 381 13.01 -1.93 4.55
CA VAL A 381 12.00 -0.94 4.94
C VAL A 381 11.84 -0.86 6.45
N ALA A 382 11.61 -2.00 7.11
CA ALA A 382 11.41 -2.05 8.56
C ALA A 382 12.63 -1.52 9.34
N ASN A 383 13.85 -1.89 8.92
CA ASN A 383 15.09 -1.40 9.54
C ASN A 383 15.32 0.10 9.28
N THR A 384 15.09 0.60 8.06
CA THR A 384 15.22 2.04 7.79
C THR A 384 14.23 2.86 8.61
N LEU A 385 12.98 2.39 8.75
CA LEU A 385 11.99 3.05 9.62
C LEU A 385 12.40 2.98 11.09
N LYS A 386 12.98 1.86 11.55
CA LYS A 386 13.54 1.72 12.89
C LYS A 386 14.64 2.76 13.12
N ASP A 387 15.61 2.86 12.19
CA ASP A 387 16.70 3.82 12.28
C ASP A 387 16.18 5.26 12.36
N TRP A 388 15.17 5.63 11.55
CA TRP A 388 14.57 6.98 11.60
C TRP A 388 13.91 7.30 12.95
N ILE A 389 13.22 6.31 13.53
CA ILE A 389 12.57 6.49 14.84
C ILE A 389 13.64 6.60 15.94
N GLU A 390 14.65 5.73 15.95
CA GLU A 390 15.73 5.74 16.93
C GLU A 390 16.55 7.05 16.92
N HIS A 391 16.68 7.69 15.73
CA HIS A 391 17.37 8.98 15.58
C HIS A 391 16.45 10.20 15.77
N GLY A 392 15.16 10.00 16.09
CA GLY A 392 14.21 11.09 16.30
C GLY A 392 13.73 11.79 15.01
N GLU A 393 14.04 11.22 13.84
CA GLU A 393 13.69 11.75 12.54
C GLU A 393 12.22 11.43 12.17
N PHE A 394 11.62 10.42 12.80
CA PHE A 394 10.26 10.01 12.57
C PHE A 394 9.47 9.93 13.88
N LEU A 395 8.48 10.80 14.03
CA LEU A 395 7.56 10.78 15.16
C LEU A 395 6.24 10.10 14.77
N LEU A 396 5.64 9.41 15.73
CA LEU A 396 4.34 8.78 15.56
C LEU A 396 3.22 9.80 15.68
N ASN A 397 2.08 9.54 15.05
CA ASN A 397 0.86 10.31 15.24
C ASN A 397 -0.35 9.39 15.47
N GLU A 398 -1.26 9.84 16.30
CA GLU A 398 -2.55 9.19 16.44
C GLU A 398 -3.38 9.37 15.15
N PRO A 399 -4.11 8.34 14.70
CA PRO A 399 -5.00 8.48 13.54
C PRO A 399 -6.07 9.54 13.77
N CYS A 400 -6.35 10.36 12.76
CA CYS A 400 -7.43 11.36 12.81
C CYS A 400 -8.81 10.68 12.88
N LEU A 401 -8.98 9.53 12.23
CA LEU A 401 -10.19 8.73 12.21
C LEU A 401 -9.84 7.26 12.09
N SER A 402 -10.59 6.41 12.81
CA SER A 402 -10.50 4.96 12.65
C SER A 402 -10.99 4.53 11.28
N LEU A 403 -10.39 3.48 10.71
CA LEU A 403 -10.90 2.83 9.52
C LEU A 403 -12.15 2.00 9.85
N PRO A 404 -13.03 1.70 8.86
CA PRO A 404 -14.24 0.94 9.09
C PRO A 404 -13.95 -0.42 9.72
N LYS A 405 -14.72 -0.78 10.75
CA LYS A 405 -14.64 -2.11 11.39
C LYS A 405 -15.39 -3.17 10.58
N GLU A 406 -16.30 -2.77 9.68
CA GLU A 406 -17.07 -3.65 8.81
C GLU A 406 -16.94 -3.25 7.34
N GLY A 407 -16.85 -4.23 6.47
CA GLY A 407 -16.78 -4.01 5.03
C GLY A 407 -17.10 -5.29 4.26
N LYS A 408 -17.97 -5.17 3.25
CA LYS A 408 -18.32 -6.26 2.32
C LYS A 408 -18.07 -5.80 0.89
N LEU A 409 -17.49 -6.67 0.08
CA LEU A 409 -17.34 -6.42 -1.35
C LEU A 409 -18.68 -6.60 -2.06
N LYS A 410 -18.92 -5.72 -3.05
CA LYS A 410 -20.03 -5.84 -3.99
C LYS A 410 -19.47 -6.30 -5.33
N GLY A 411 -20.08 -7.32 -5.95
CA GLY A 411 -19.79 -7.68 -7.33
C GLY A 411 -20.44 -6.68 -8.29
N LEU A 412 -19.80 -6.44 -9.44
CA LEU A 412 -20.43 -5.75 -10.54
C LEU A 412 -21.58 -6.64 -11.07
N LYS A 413 -22.74 -6.05 -11.25
CA LYS A 413 -23.90 -6.75 -11.83
C LYS A 413 -23.93 -6.47 -13.33
N ASP A 414 -23.99 -7.53 -14.13
CA ASP A 414 -24.32 -7.41 -15.55
C ASP A 414 -25.79 -7.05 -15.70
N GLY A 415 -26.11 -6.10 -16.57
CA GLY A 415 -27.47 -5.58 -16.78
C GLY A 415 -28.48 -6.58 -17.37
N GLY A 416 -28.17 -7.87 -17.37
CA GLY A 416 -28.98 -8.97 -17.87
C GLY A 416 -29.29 -10.08 -16.86
N GLN A 417 -29.09 -9.82 -15.56
CA GLN A 417 -29.50 -10.74 -14.49
C GLN A 417 -30.50 -10.10 -13.55
#